data_529e4465984500d6adc587c6799d6f2f
#
_entry.id   529e4465984500d6adc587c6799d6f2f
#
_cell.length_a   1.000
_cell.length_b   1.000
_cell.length_c   1.000
_cell.angle_alpha   90.00
_cell.angle_beta   90.00
_cell.angle_gamma   90.00
#
_symmetry.space_group_name_H-M   'P 1'
#
loop_
_entity.id
_entity.type
_entity.pdbx_description
1 polymer ?
#
loop_
_entity_poly.entity_id
_entity_poly.type
_entity_poly.pdbx_seq_one_letter_code
_entity_poly.pdbx_strand_id
1 'polypeptide(L)'
;MKRNKLIIGILIGMVTCPAQAQESWTMDDCMQYAVEHSTEMKKQQVEIHRAQDQYKAAAASFLPTLQATVNAQYSWGRNINPEDNTYGNVTTFNNYYELYTTLNVFDGFATLNAFKQARLAKRSSQTALQKASDDKAIEVMQKYVDAAYAKACISLAEEKLDDSRQLLQKTQKMAALGEKSRPDVAQIESQVSEDEYNLTHQQNVYTQAMIALKSSMNFTVKDTLLISTSSEDSQPRIESDDANAIYDSFRKWSPEVLTAEFNADNAKYAYKIQKAKMLPTVTFSGGITTNYYKDLSQKGEYEPFHSQIHNNQGEYVVLTVSFPLFMPSLWHSAREARSDWQKTQITLNETFRKLHDDIAMAVADRDGYLKELLQMRRKVASDSVACLLSRRKYEEGMLSTFDLHTSAQTLLQSRITLLQMQMMYLLKKKLVDYYKGEPLIAAREQKGR
;
A
#
# COMPACT_ATOMS: atom_id res chain seq x y z
N MET A 1 1.83 -63.73 -51.93
CA MET A 1 1.39 -62.60 -52.81
C MET A 1 0.03 -62.14 -52.38
N LYS A 2 -0.03 -60.94 -51.66
CA LYS A 2 -1.22 -60.06 -51.60
C LYS A 2 -0.72 -58.73 -51.07
N ARG A 3 -0.74 -57.72 -51.97
CA ARG A 3 -0.31 -56.32 -51.67
C ARG A 3 -1.48 -55.61 -50.98
N ASN A 4 -1.31 -55.17 -49.75
CA ASN A 4 -2.23 -54.24 -49.07
C ASN A 4 -1.76 -52.81 -49.34
N LYS A 5 -2.61 -52.01 -49.98
CA LYS A 5 -2.42 -50.58 -50.19
C LYS A 5 -2.90 -49.88 -48.92
N LEU A 6 -2.00 -49.19 -48.25
CA LEU A 6 -2.28 -48.33 -47.11
C LEU A 6 -2.72 -46.95 -47.64
N ILE A 7 -3.95 -46.57 -47.45
CA ILE A 7 -4.48 -45.25 -47.76
C ILE A 7 -4.25 -44.39 -46.51
N ILE A 8 -3.33 -43.44 -46.62
CA ILE A 8 -3.09 -42.42 -45.57
C ILE A 8 -4.10 -41.31 -45.80
N GLY A 9 -5.15 -41.25 -44.97
CA GLY A 9 -6.07 -40.12 -44.86
C GLY A 9 -5.45 -38.99 -44.02
N ILE A 10 -5.09 -37.90 -44.69
CA ILE A 10 -4.66 -36.66 -44.00
C ILE A 10 -5.89 -35.98 -43.44
N LEU A 11 -6.12 -36.08 -42.13
CA LEU A 11 -7.14 -35.34 -41.41
C LEU A 11 -6.54 -33.98 -41.12
N ILE A 12 -6.90 -32.98 -41.91
CA ILE A 12 -6.62 -31.55 -41.64
C ILE A 12 -7.51 -31.14 -40.47
N GLY A 13 -7.00 -31.21 -39.23
CA GLY A 13 -7.63 -30.63 -38.08
C GLY A 13 -7.59 -29.10 -38.18
N MET A 14 -8.70 -28.47 -38.52
CA MET A 14 -8.89 -27.05 -38.30
C MET A 14 -8.80 -26.78 -36.81
N VAL A 15 -7.64 -26.31 -36.34
CA VAL A 15 -7.51 -25.69 -35.04
C VAL A 15 -8.23 -24.35 -35.12
N THR A 16 -9.51 -24.37 -34.75
CA THR A 16 -10.22 -23.14 -34.41
C THR A 16 -9.61 -22.60 -33.13
N CYS A 17 -8.63 -21.69 -33.23
CA CYS A 17 -8.28 -20.83 -32.14
C CYS A 17 -9.56 -20.06 -31.74
N PRO A 18 -10.10 -20.25 -30.51
CA PRO A 18 -11.10 -19.33 -30.04
C PRO A 18 -10.42 -17.96 -30.00
N ALA A 19 -10.87 -17.01 -30.80
CA ALA A 19 -10.57 -15.61 -30.59
C ALA A 19 -11.11 -15.29 -29.18
N GLN A 20 -10.24 -15.32 -28.18
CA GLN A 20 -10.57 -14.77 -26.86
C GLN A 20 -10.96 -13.32 -27.12
N ALA A 21 -12.25 -13.05 -27.06
CA ALA A 21 -12.73 -11.68 -26.95
C ALA A 21 -11.98 -11.09 -25.76
N GLN A 22 -11.13 -10.13 -26.02
CA GLN A 22 -10.31 -9.48 -24.99
C GLN A 22 -11.31 -8.78 -24.07
N GLU A 23 -11.59 -9.42 -22.90
CA GLU A 23 -12.56 -8.90 -21.94
C GLU A 23 -12.10 -7.50 -21.51
N SER A 24 -13.01 -6.53 -21.62
CA SER A 24 -12.76 -5.19 -21.11
C SER A 24 -12.82 -5.20 -19.60
N TRP A 25 -11.77 -4.72 -18.95
CA TRP A 25 -11.63 -4.68 -17.51
C TRP A 25 -12.51 -3.59 -16.90
N THR A 26 -13.26 -3.97 -15.90
CA THR A 26 -14.03 -3.03 -15.07
C THR A 26 -13.13 -2.38 -14.03
N MET A 27 -13.63 -1.37 -13.34
CA MET A 27 -12.93 -0.73 -12.23
C MET A 27 -12.66 -1.73 -11.10
N ASP A 28 -13.64 -2.59 -10.78
CA ASP A 28 -13.53 -3.60 -9.72
C ASP A 28 -12.50 -4.69 -10.09
N ASP A 29 -12.43 -5.12 -11.36
CA ASP A 29 -11.39 -6.06 -11.84
C ASP A 29 -9.99 -5.46 -11.69
N CYS A 30 -9.82 -4.17 -12.03
CA CYS A 30 -8.55 -3.48 -11.89
C CYS A 30 -8.12 -3.36 -10.43
N MET A 31 -9.04 -3.00 -9.52
CA MET A 31 -8.77 -2.91 -8.08
C MET A 31 -8.40 -4.27 -7.50
N GLN A 32 -9.15 -5.31 -7.84
CA GLN A 32 -8.86 -6.67 -7.37
C GLN A 32 -7.49 -7.14 -7.83
N TYR A 33 -7.19 -7.02 -9.12
CA TYR A 33 -5.89 -7.41 -9.67
C TYR A 33 -4.74 -6.66 -8.98
N ALA A 34 -4.91 -5.36 -8.76
CA ALA A 34 -3.89 -4.53 -8.13
C ALA A 34 -3.59 -5.02 -6.70
N VAL A 35 -4.59 -5.35 -5.90
CA VAL A 35 -4.41 -5.85 -4.54
C VAL A 35 -3.73 -7.23 -4.56
N GLU A 36 -4.14 -8.14 -5.47
CA GLU A 36 -3.55 -9.48 -5.57
C GLU A 36 -2.08 -9.45 -6.02
N HIS A 37 -1.70 -8.50 -6.89
CA HIS A 37 -0.37 -8.44 -7.50
C HIS A 37 0.53 -7.35 -6.93
N SER A 38 0.04 -6.54 -5.98
CA SER A 38 0.78 -5.44 -5.39
C SER A 38 2.03 -5.91 -4.65
N THR A 39 3.16 -5.26 -4.92
CA THR A 39 4.39 -5.43 -4.14
C THR A 39 4.22 -4.94 -2.70
N GLU A 40 3.35 -3.96 -2.47
CA GLU A 40 3.05 -3.48 -1.13
C GLU A 40 2.32 -4.55 -0.30
N MET A 41 1.38 -5.27 -0.89
CA MET A 41 0.73 -6.41 -0.21
C MET A 41 1.73 -7.50 0.17
N LYS A 42 2.69 -7.81 -0.72
CA LYS A 42 3.76 -8.78 -0.42
C LYS A 42 4.64 -8.32 0.74
N LYS A 43 4.98 -7.03 0.80
CA LYS A 43 5.73 -6.46 1.93
C LYS A 43 4.93 -6.57 3.23
N GLN A 44 3.65 -6.25 3.22
CA GLN A 44 2.80 -6.36 4.40
C GLN A 44 2.64 -7.81 4.88
N GLN A 45 2.61 -8.79 3.97
CA GLN A 45 2.63 -10.21 4.34
C GLN A 45 3.94 -10.59 5.05
N VAL A 46 5.09 -10.10 4.59
CA VAL A 46 6.38 -10.30 5.27
C VAL A 46 6.38 -9.64 6.66
N GLU A 47 5.80 -8.45 6.80
CA GLU A 47 5.66 -7.79 8.12
C GLU A 47 4.72 -8.57 9.07
N ILE A 48 3.68 -9.24 8.56
CA ILE A 48 2.86 -10.16 9.37
C ILE A 48 3.71 -11.32 9.90
N HIS A 49 4.52 -11.96 9.06
CA HIS A 49 5.42 -13.05 9.49
C HIS A 49 6.43 -12.54 10.51
N ARG A 50 7.03 -11.38 10.27
CA ARG A 50 7.94 -10.74 11.22
C ARG A 50 7.28 -10.46 12.58
N ALA A 51 6.07 -9.93 12.59
CA ALA A 51 5.33 -9.69 13.83
C ALA A 51 4.95 -10.99 14.56
N GLN A 52 4.67 -12.07 13.81
CA GLN A 52 4.45 -13.41 14.38
C GLN A 52 5.72 -13.96 15.05
N ASP A 53 6.87 -13.81 14.42
CA ASP A 53 8.13 -14.29 14.97
C ASP A 53 8.59 -13.44 16.16
N GLN A 54 8.36 -12.13 16.12
CA GLN A 54 8.56 -11.27 17.31
C GLN A 54 7.66 -11.67 18.47
N TYR A 55 6.41 -12.05 18.22
CA TYR A 55 5.51 -12.56 19.24
C TYR A 55 6.01 -13.88 19.85
N LYS A 56 6.48 -14.83 19.00
CA LYS A 56 7.08 -16.08 19.48
C LYS A 56 8.35 -15.83 20.30
N ALA A 57 9.23 -14.92 19.84
CA ALA A 57 10.44 -14.53 20.54
C ALA A 57 10.11 -13.89 21.91
N ALA A 58 9.10 -13.01 21.97
CA ALA A 58 8.63 -12.43 23.22
C ALA A 58 8.00 -13.47 24.17
N ALA A 59 7.37 -14.51 23.64
CA ALA A 59 6.90 -15.64 24.45
C ALA A 59 8.07 -16.49 24.95
N ALA A 60 9.07 -16.72 24.11
CA ALA A 60 10.27 -17.47 24.48
C ALA A 60 11.14 -16.77 25.54
N SER A 61 11.04 -15.44 25.69
CA SER A 61 11.79 -14.70 26.71
C SER A 61 11.37 -15.00 28.17
N PHE A 62 10.27 -15.74 28.37
CA PHE A 62 9.91 -16.31 29.68
C PHE A 62 10.62 -17.63 29.99
N LEU A 63 11.30 -18.23 29.03
CA LEU A 63 12.04 -19.47 29.20
C LEU A 63 13.48 -19.18 29.63
N PRO A 64 14.14 -20.11 30.36
CA PRO A 64 15.56 -19.99 30.66
C PRO A 64 16.38 -20.06 29.37
N THR A 65 17.45 -19.27 29.32
CA THR A 65 18.47 -19.38 28.26
C THR A 65 19.49 -20.44 28.66
N LEU A 66 20.03 -21.17 27.70
CA LEU A 66 21.15 -22.11 27.90
C LEU A 66 22.30 -21.67 27.00
N GLN A 67 23.47 -21.46 27.63
CA GLN A 67 24.67 -21.00 26.91
C GLN A 67 25.86 -21.85 27.29
N ALA A 68 26.74 -22.13 26.34
CA ALA A 68 28.03 -22.76 26.58
C ALA A 68 29.13 -21.78 26.20
N THR A 69 30.10 -21.62 27.12
CA THR A 69 31.26 -20.75 26.95
C THR A 69 32.53 -21.58 27.02
N VAL A 70 33.44 -21.38 26.09
CA VAL A 70 34.79 -21.97 26.11
C VAL A 70 35.79 -20.83 25.96
N ASN A 71 36.66 -20.69 26.98
CA ASN A 71 37.74 -19.72 26.95
C ASN A 71 39.08 -20.43 26.96
N ALA A 72 40.02 -19.99 26.11
CA ALA A 72 41.41 -20.41 26.12
C ALA A 72 42.28 -19.18 26.28
N GLN A 73 43.08 -19.17 27.35
CA GLN A 73 43.90 -18.02 27.73
C GLN A 73 45.36 -18.43 27.95
N TYR A 74 46.26 -17.73 27.25
CA TYR A 74 47.69 -17.69 27.61
C TYR A 74 47.96 -16.44 28.44
N SER A 75 48.69 -16.59 29.54
CA SER A 75 49.06 -15.48 30.42
C SER A 75 50.57 -15.51 30.70
N TRP A 76 51.23 -14.40 30.56
CA TRP A 76 52.66 -14.20 30.77
C TRP A 76 52.87 -13.16 31.87
N GLY A 77 53.77 -13.43 32.78
CA GLY A 77 54.12 -12.48 33.81
C GLY A 77 53.99 -13.03 35.24
N ARG A 78 53.95 -12.10 36.21
CA ARG A 78 53.85 -12.47 37.61
C ARG A 78 52.41 -12.91 37.95
N ASN A 79 52.24 -14.22 38.13
CA ASN A 79 50.98 -14.85 38.51
C ASN A 79 51.14 -15.72 39.77
N ILE A 80 50.02 -16.03 40.41
CA ILE A 80 49.96 -17.00 41.50
C ILE A 80 49.95 -18.40 40.86
N ASN A 81 50.87 -19.28 41.29
CA ASN A 81 50.81 -20.69 41.00
C ASN A 81 49.70 -21.32 41.84
N PRO A 82 48.67 -21.94 41.28
CA PRO A 82 47.56 -22.53 42.04
C PRO A 82 47.97 -23.75 42.87
N GLU A 83 49.12 -24.41 42.55
CA GLU A 83 49.56 -25.60 43.25
C GLU A 83 50.20 -25.30 44.59
N ASP A 84 51.00 -24.21 44.69
CA ASP A 84 51.75 -23.86 45.88
C ASP A 84 51.41 -22.47 46.47
N ASN A 85 50.54 -21.75 45.83
CA ASN A 85 50.10 -20.41 46.18
C ASN A 85 51.23 -19.35 46.25
N THR A 86 52.34 -19.58 45.49
CA THR A 86 53.48 -18.66 45.42
C THR A 86 53.38 -17.73 44.22
N TYR A 87 53.99 -16.54 44.30
CA TYR A 87 54.08 -15.58 43.19
C TYR A 87 55.37 -15.83 42.39
N GLY A 88 55.22 -16.17 41.11
CA GLY A 88 56.32 -16.36 40.19
C GLY A 88 56.07 -15.70 38.80
N ASN A 89 57.13 -15.46 38.05
CA ASN A 89 57.00 -15.16 36.64
C ASN A 89 56.74 -16.45 35.88
N VAL A 90 55.50 -16.69 35.52
CA VAL A 90 55.05 -17.93 34.90
C VAL A 90 54.36 -17.66 33.59
N THR A 91 54.43 -18.61 32.70
CA THR A 91 53.62 -18.67 31.46
C THR A 91 52.59 -19.77 31.65
N THR A 92 51.34 -19.38 31.71
CA THR A 92 50.24 -20.32 31.99
C THR A 92 49.28 -20.42 30.81
N PHE A 93 48.78 -21.64 30.63
CA PHE A 93 47.66 -21.89 29.71
C PHE A 93 46.45 -22.33 30.56
N ASN A 94 45.33 -21.64 30.39
CA ASN A 94 44.09 -21.95 31.08
C ASN A 94 42.97 -22.10 30.07
N ASN A 95 42.27 -23.21 30.13
CA ASN A 95 41.05 -23.48 29.37
C ASN A 95 39.89 -23.55 30.36
N TYR A 96 38.86 -22.72 30.17
CA TYR A 96 37.68 -22.67 31.02
C TYR A 96 36.47 -23.06 30.18
N TYR A 97 35.70 -24.00 30.69
CA TYR A 97 34.46 -24.49 30.09
C TYR A 97 33.30 -24.22 31.02
N GLU A 98 32.24 -23.67 30.51
CA GLU A 98 31.05 -23.37 31.29
C GLU A 98 29.81 -23.67 30.47
N LEU A 99 28.87 -24.40 31.04
CA LEU A 99 27.50 -24.55 30.54
C LEU A 99 26.58 -23.95 31.61
N TYR A 100 25.90 -22.88 31.27
CA TYR A 100 25.04 -22.19 32.22
C TYR A 100 23.68 -21.83 31.68
N THR A 101 22.72 -21.72 32.58
CA THR A 101 21.35 -21.26 32.32
C THR A 101 21.05 -19.99 33.07
N THR A 102 20.28 -19.10 32.49
CA THR A 102 19.81 -17.87 33.14
C THR A 102 18.33 -17.70 32.93
N LEU A 103 17.59 -17.41 33.98
CA LEU A 103 16.16 -17.13 33.97
C LEU A 103 15.88 -15.80 34.69
N ASN A 104 15.24 -14.87 34.02
CA ASN A 104 14.70 -13.67 34.66
C ASN A 104 13.40 -14.03 35.39
N VAL A 105 13.47 -14.16 36.72
CA VAL A 105 12.29 -14.46 37.55
C VAL A 105 11.41 -13.24 37.73
N PHE A 106 12.01 -12.06 37.85
CA PHE A 106 11.30 -10.79 37.93
C PHE A 106 12.16 -9.66 37.34
N ASP A 107 11.57 -8.83 36.49
CA ASP A 107 12.21 -7.71 35.81
C ASP A 107 11.36 -6.43 35.85
N GLY A 108 10.59 -6.24 36.91
CA GLY A 108 9.67 -5.11 37.03
C GLY A 108 8.48 -5.19 36.04
N PHE A 109 8.16 -6.38 35.56
CA PHE A 109 7.17 -6.65 34.50
C PHE A 109 7.59 -6.17 33.10
N ALA A 110 8.86 -5.94 32.82
CA ALA A 110 9.34 -5.53 31.52
C ALA A 110 9.03 -6.60 30.45
N THR A 111 9.41 -7.85 30.71
CA THR A 111 9.12 -9.01 29.82
C THR A 111 7.63 -9.19 29.59
N LEU A 112 6.78 -9.04 30.61
CA LEU A 112 5.33 -9.14 30.45
C LEU A 112 4.77 -8.02 29.57
N ASN A 113 5.26 -6.79 29.73
CA ASN A 113 4.83 -5.68 28.89
C ASN A 113 5.36 -5.81 27.45
N ALA A 114 6.58 -6.31 27.26
CA ALA A 114 7.13 -6.61 25.94
C ALA A 114 6.32 -7.72 25.23
N PHE A 115 5.90 -8.75 25.93
CA PHE A 115 5.01 -9.77 25.40
C PHE A 115 3.64 -9.19 24.97
N LYS A 116 3.03 -8.33 25.81
CA LYS A 116 1.78 -7.64 25.45
C LYS A 116 1.96 -6.73 24.23
N GLN A 117 3.10 -6.03 24.15
CA GLN A 117 3.46 -5.20 23.01
C GLN A 117 3.59 -6.03 21.71
N ALA A 118 4.31 -7.16 21.77
CA ALA A 118 4.47 -8.04 20.62
C ALA A 118 3.13 -8.69 20.18
N ARG A 119 2.26 -9.05 21.14
CA ARG A 119 0.91 -9.52 20.87
C ARG A 119 0.06 -8.46 20.16
N LEU A 120 0.19 -7.20 20.59
CA LEU A 120 -0.47 -6.08 19.96
C LEU A 120 0.04 -5.85 18.52
N ALA A 121 1.36 -5.87 18.32
CA ALA A 121 1.99 -5.73 17.01
C ALA A 121 1.54 -6.82 16.02
N LYS A 122 1.40 -8.08 16.50
CA LYS A 122 0.83 -9.18 15.69
C LYS A 122 -0.61 -8.89 15.24
N ARG A 123 -1.44 -8.29 16.09
CA ARG A 123 -2.82 -7.91 15.73
C ARG A 123 -2.83 -6.72 14.75
N SER A 124 -2.02 -5.71 15.04
CA SER A 124 -1.89 -4.50 14.21
C SER A 124 -1.41 -4.81 12.80
N SER A 125 -0.54 -5.80 12.60
CA SER A 125 -0.03 -6.15 11.27
C SER A 125 -1.12 -6.63 10.31
N GLN A 126 -2.18 -7.28 10.81
CA GLN A 126 -3.35 -7.68 10.01
C GLN A 126 -4.19 -6.46 9.60
N THR A 127 -4.40 -5.52 10.53
CA THR A 127 -5.10 -4.26 10.23
C THR A 127 -4.31 -3.40 9.25
N ALA A 128 -2.98 -3.38 9.37
CA ALA A 128 -2.11 -2.68 8.42
C ALA A 128 -2.20 -3.27 7.00
N LEU A 129 -2.34 -4.59 6.87
CA LEU A 129 -2.58 -5.23 5.58
C LEU A 129 -3.91 -4.77 4.97
N GLN A 130 -4.99 -4.74 5.77
CA GLN A 130 -6.29 -4.25 5.29
C GLN A 130 -6.21 -2.79 4.86
N LYS A 131 -5.58 -1.93 5.68
CA LYS A 131 -5.36 -0.52 5.31
C LYS A 131 -4.63 -0.38 3.99
N ALA A 132 -3.53 -1.11 3.80
CA ALA A 132 -2.77 -1.06 2.57
C ALA A 132 -3.55 -1.58 1.35
N SER A 133 -4.44 -2.56 1.55
CA SER A 133 -5.38 -3.05 0.53
C SER A 133 -6.37 -1.96 0.11
N ASP A 134 -6.99 -1.29 1.09
CA ASP A 134 -7.96 -0.24 0.85
C ASP A 134 -7.31 0.98 0.18
N ASP A 135 -6.15 1.42 0.68
CA ASP A 135 -5.36 2.52 0.09
C ASP A 135 -5.01 2.21 -1.38
N LYS A 136 -4.59 0.96 -1.68
CA LYS A 136 -4.26 0.54 -3.04
C LYS A 136 -5.50 0.51 -3.94
N ALA A 137 -6.63 0.02 -3.45
CA ALA A 137 -7.89 0.02 -4.20
C ALA A 137 -8.34 1.45 -4.54
N ILE A 138 -8.26 2.38 -3.59
CA ILE A 138 -8.60 3.80 -3.80
C ILE A 138 -7.66 4.45 -4.83
N GLU A 139 -6.35 4.18 -4.76
CA GLU A 139 -5.38 4.67 -5.74
C GLU A 139 -5.73 4.21 -7.15
N VAL A 140 -5.99 2.90 -7.31
CA VAL A 140 -6.33 2.32 -8.62
C VAL A 140 -7.67 2.81 -9.13
N MET A 141 -8.68 2.95 -8.27
CA MET A 141 -9.97 3.53 -8.59
C MET A 141 -9.80 4.94 -9.19
N GLN A 142 -8.98 5.79 -8.59
CA GLN A 142 -8.70 7.13 -9.10
C GLN A 142 -8.01 7.10 -10.45
N LYS A 143 -6.98 6.25 -10.63
CA LYS A 143 -6.28 6.10 -11.92
C LYS A 143 -7.14 5.51 -13.02
N TYR A 144 -8.08 4.62 -12.68
CA TYR A 144 -9.06 4.09 -13.61
C TYR A 144 -10.02 5.17 -14.11
N VAL A 145 -10.53 6.00 -13.18
CA VAL A 145 -11.40 7.14 -13.51
C VAL A 145 -10.69 8.14 -14.41
N ASP A 146 -9.42 8.46 -14.13
CA ASP A 146 -8.59 9.33 -14.96
C ASP A 146 -8.45 8.75 -16.39
N ALA A 147 -8.18 7.44 -16.53
CA ALA A 147 -8.02 6.78 -17.81
C ALA A 147 -9.36 6.68 -18.58
N ALA A 148 -10.46 6.39 -17.89
CA ALA A 148 -11.80 6.34 -18.49
C ALA A 148 -12.25 7.72 -18.99
N TYR A 149 -11.97 8.77 -18.21
CA TYR A 149 -12.20 10.15 -18.62
C TYR A 149 -11.40 10.52 -19.87
N ALA A 150 -10.09 10.24 -19.87
CA ALA A 150 -9.23 10.52 -21.03
C ALA A 150 -9.69 9.77 -22.29
N LYS A 151 -10.14 8.51 -22.16
CA LYS A 151 -10.70 7.73 -23.27
C LYS A 151 -11.99 8.36 -23.83
N ALA A 152 -12.86 8.82 -22.94
CA ALA A 152 -14.09 9.50 -23.36
C ALA A 152 -13.81 10.85 -24.04
N CYS A 153 -12.78 11.58 -23.63
CA CYS A 153 -12.34 12.81 -24.29
C CYS A 153 -11.81 12.56 -25.72
N ILE A 154 -11.16 11.41 -25.98
CA ILE A 154 -10.77 11.03 -27.35
C ILE A 154 -12.00 10.91 -28.24
N SER A 155 -13.04 10.20 -27.80
CA SER A 155 -14.26 10.04 -28.59
C SER A 155 -14.94 11.37 -28.90
N LEU A 156 -14.92 12.33 -27.97
CA LEU A 156 -15.43 13.69 -28.25
C LEU A 156 -14.54 14.46 -29.23
N ALA A 157 -13.22 14.30 -29.13
CA ALA A 157 -12.30 14.94 -30.08
C ALA A 157 -12.42 14.36 -31.49
N GLU A 158 -12.62 13.05 -31.60
CA GLU A 158 -12.90 12.37 -32.90
C GLU A 158 -14.20 12.87 -33.53
N GLU A 159 -15.30 12.92 -32.76
CA GLU A 159 -16.58 13.46 -33.20
C GLU A 159 -16.44 14.91 -33.71
N LYS A 160 -15.72 15.74 -32.91
CA LYS A 160 -15.50 17.14 -33.28
C LYS A 160 -14.68 17.31 -34.55
N LEU A 161 -13.62 16.51 -34.72
CA LEU A 161 -12.78 16.54 -35.92
C LEU A 161 -13.56 16.11 -37.14
N ASP A 162 -14.39 15.06 -37.03
CA ASP A 162 -15.25 14.63 -38.15
C ASP A 162 -16.24 15.74 -38.56
N ASP A 163 -16.90 16.36 -37.56
CA ASP A 163 -17.76 17.52 -37.78
C ASP A 163 -17.06 18.68 -38.50
N SER A 164 -15.84 19.01 -38.09
CA SER A 164 -15.06 20.10 -38.72
C SER A 164 -14.61 19.76 -40.11
N ARG A 165 -14.24 18.51 -40.41
CA ARG A 165 -13.90 18.05 -41.75
C ARG A 165 -15.10 18.08 -42.70
N GLN A 166 -16.27 17.64 -42.23
CA GLN A 166 -17.52 17.72 -43.03
C GLN A 166 -17.89 19.19 -43.34
N LEU A 167 -17.74 20.08 -42.35
CA LEU A 167 -17.98 21.51 -42.51
C LEU A 167 -17.01 22.12 -43.53
N LEU A 168 -15.70 21.77 -43.46
CA LEU A 168 -14.69 22.22 -44.42
C LEU A 168 -15.08 21.83 -45.86
N GLN A 169 -15.42 20.56 -46.08
CA GLN A 169 -15.82 20.07 -47.40
C GLN A 169 -17.05 20.83 -47.96
N LYS A 170 -18.03 21.11 -47.08
CA LYS A 170 -19.23 21.87 -47.47
C LYS A 170 -18.88 23.32 -47.81
N THR A 171 -18.08 24.00 -46.97
CA THR A 171 -17.68 25.39 -47.21
C THR A 171 -16.82 25.55 -48.46
N GLN A 172 -15.93 24.60 -48.75
CA GLN A 172 -15.17 24.58 -50.03
C GLN A 172 -16.10 24.48 -51.25
N LYS A 173 -17.13 23.66 -51.19
CA LYS A 173 -18.15 23.59 -52.27
C LYS A 173 -18.91 24.90 -52.41
N MET A 174 -19.34 25.52 -51.34
CA MET A 174 -20.01 26.82 -51.34
C MET A 174 -19.09 27.94 -51.86
N ALA A 175 -17.80 27.92 -51.52
CA ALA A 175 -16.83 28.87 -52.05
C ALA A 175 -16.60 28.69 -53.56
N ALA A 176 -16.61 27.46 -54.08
CA ALA A 176 -16.53 27.18 -55.51
C ALA A 176 -17.76 27.72 -56.29
N LEU A 177 -18.92 27.80 -55.63
CA LEU A 177 -20.15 28.39 -56.17
C LEU A 177 -20.23 29.91 -55.99
N GLY A 178 -19.25 30.53 -55.29
CA GLY A 178 -19.21 31.96 -55.00
C GLY A 178 -20.05 32.41 -53.78
N GLU A 179 -20.60 31.48 -53.01
CA GLU A 179 -21.44 31.75 -51.84
C GLU A 179 -20.66 32.01 -50.58
N LYS A 180 -19.39 31.63 -50.53
CA LYS A 180 -18.47 31.85 -49.40
C LYS A 180 -17.13 32.41 -49.85
N SER A 181 -16.45 33.13 -48.96
CA SER A 181 -15.18 33.79 -49.23
C SER A 181 -13.99 32.87 -48.99
N ARG A 182 -12.81 33.18 -49.58
CA ARG A 182 -11.56 32.47 -49.27
C ARG A 182 -11.17 32.56 -47.79
N PRO A 183 -11.32 33.71 -47.07
CA PRO A 183 -11.11 33.78 -45.66
C PRO A 183 -11.97 32.81 -44.84
N ASP A 184 -13.24 32.59 -45.22
CA ASP A 184 -14.10 31.63 -44.53
C ASP A 184 -13.54 30.20 -44.63
N VAL A 185 -13.06 29.81 -45.84
CA VAL A 185 -12.43 28.50 -46.02
C VAL A 185 -11.18 28.37 -45.20
N ALA A 186 -10.28 29.37 -45.21
CA ALA A 186 -9.04 29.37 -44.47
C ALA A 186 -9.27 29.29 -42.92
N GLN A 187 -10.33 29.93 -42.43
CA GLN A 187 -10.70 29.85 -41.02
C GLN A 187 -11.15 28.44 -40.60
N ILE A 188 -11.90 27.73 -41.46
CA ILE A 188 -12.32 26.34 -41.18
C ILE A 188 -11.13 25.38 -41.35
N GLU A 189 -10.21 25.59 -42.29
CA GLU A 189 -8.97 24.82 -42.43
C GLU A 189 -8.12 24.94 -41.17
N SER A 190 -8.00 26.14 -40.63
CA SER A 190 -7.32 26.36 -39.31
C SER A 190 -8.01 25.61 -38.20
N GLN A 191 -9.36 25.58 -38.15
CA GLN A 191 -10.12 24.83 -37.17
C GLN A 191 -9.89 23.31 -37.28
N VAL A 192 -9.88 22.75 -38.49
CA VAL A 192 -9.56 21.33 -38.68
C VAL A 192 -8.17 20.99 -38.15
N SER A 193 -7.19 21.85 -38.43
CA SER A 193 -5.82 21.65 -37.93
C SER A 193 -5.74 21.72 -36.38
N GLU A 194 -6.51 22.60 -35.75
CA GLU A 194 -6.63 22.67 -34.29
C GLU A 194 -7.31 21.43 -33.73
N ASP A 195 -8.36 20.93 -34.33
CA ASP A 195 -9.08 19.72 -33.90
C ASP A 195 -8.21 18.45 -34.09
N GLU A 196 -7.36 18.37 -35.12
CA GLU A 196 -6.36 17.32 -35.33
C GLU A 196 -5.28 17.34 -34.22
N TYR A 197 -4.81 18.54 -33.89
CA TYR A 197 -3.88 18.71 -32.76
C TYR A 197 -4.54 18.27 -31.45
N ASN A 198 -5.78 18.69 -31.19
CA ASN A 198 -6.52 18.34 -29.96
C ASN A 198 -6.74 16.82 -29.86
N LEU A 199 -7.10 16.14 -30.95
CA LEU A 199 -7.21 14.67 -30.94
C LEU A 199 -5.89 14.00 -30.59
N THR A 200 -4.78 14.42 -31.20
CA THR A 200 -3.43 13.90 -30.88
C THR A 200 -3.08 14.15 -29.42
N HIS A 201 -3.40 15.34 -28.90
CA HIS A 201 -3.19 15.66 -27.49
C HIS A 201 -3.98 14.72 -26.56
N GLN A 202 -5.28 14.49 -26.82
CA GLN A 202 -6.09 13.59 -26.00
C GLN A 202 -5.58 12.13 -26.05
N GLN A 203 -5.11 11.67 -27.21
CA GLN A 203 -4.48 10.34 -27.34
C GLN A 203 -3.22 10.22 -26.49
N ASN A 204 -2.40 11.27 -26.43
CA ASN A 204 -1.23 11.31 -25.55
C ASN A 204 -1.61 11.31 -24.08
N VAL A 205 -2.62 12.08 -23.66
CA VAL A 205 -3.14 12.10 -22.29
C VAL A 205 -3.67 10.72 -21.90
N TYR A 206 -4.43 10.07 -22.76
CA TYR A 206 -4.92 8.71 -22.52
C TYR A 206 -3.79 7.70 -22.39
N THR A 207 -2.76 7.80 -23.23
CA THR A 207 -1.59 6.92 -23.14
C THR A 207 -0.87 7.08 -21.81
N GLN A 208 -0.69 8.31 -21.32
CA GLN A 208 -0.10 8.59 -20.01
C GLN A 208 -0.98 8.07 -18.86
N ALA A 209 -2.30 8.28 -18.93
CA ALA A 209 -3.24 7.78 -17.93
C ALA A 209 -3.24 6.23 -17.87
N MET A 210 -3.18 5.55 -19.04
CA MET A 210 -3.08 4.09 -19.10
C MET A 210 -1.75 3.57 -18.52
N ILE A 211 -0.65 4.25 -18.75
CA ILE A 211 0.64 3.90 -18.14
C ILE A 211 0.55 4.08 -16.63
N ALA A 212 -0.03 5.17 -16.13
CA ALA A 212 -0.21 5.41 -14.70
C ALA A 212 -1.12 4.34 -14.06
N LEU A 213 -2.22 3.95 -14.70
CA LEU A 213 -3.10 2.87 -14.25
C LEU A 213 -2.36 1.53 -14.19
N LYS A 214 -1.69 1.12 -15.27
CA LYS A 214 -0.91 -0.12 -15.31
C LYS A 214 0.18 -0.14 -14.24
N SER A 215 0.86 0.98 -14.03
CA SER A 215 1.89 1.11 -12.98
C SER A 215 1.30 0.94 -11.59
N SER A 216 0.14 1.58 -11.29
CA SER A 216 -0.52 1.43 -9.99
C SER A 216 -0.99 0.00 -9.72
N MET A 217 -1.37 -0.74 -10.76
CA MET A 217 -1.78 -2.15 -10.69
C MET A 217 -0.58 -3.12 -10.67
N ASN A 218 0.65 -2.66 -10.84
CA ASN A 218 1.83 -3.51 -11.09
C ASN A 218 1.64 -4.42 -12.31
N PHE A 219 0.90 -3.92 -13.30
CA PHE A 219 0.62 -4.61 -14.57
C PHE A 219 1.74 -4.33 -15.57
N THR A 220 2.07 -5.33 -16.41
CA THR A 220 3.15 -5.17 -17.40
C THR A 220 2.77 -4.12 -18.44
N VAL A 221 3.61 -3.10 -18.63
CA VAL A 221 3.33 -2.00 -19.57
C VAL A 221 3.14 -2.49 -21.00
N LYS A 222 3.82 -3.58 -21.38
CA LYS A 222 3.76 -4.15 -22.74
C LYS A 222 2.44 -4.87 -23.03
N ASP A 223 1.72 -5.37 -22.02
CA ASP A 223 0.49 -6.11 -22.21
C ASP A 223 -0.67 -5.17 -22.50
N THR A 224 -1.57 -5.55 -23.38
CA THR A 224 -2.73 -4.73 -23.75
C THR A 224 -3.79 -4.81 -22.66
N LEU A 225 -4.17 -3.67 -22.10
CA LEU A 225 -5.26 -3.53 -21.15
C LEU A 225 -6.38 -2.72 -21.80
N LEU A 226 -7.55 -3.32 -21.97
CA LEU A 226 -8.75 -2.65 -22.44
C LEU A 226 -9.65 -2.35 -21.24
N ILE A 227 -9.92 -1.06 -21.00
CA ILE A 227 -10.83 -0.63 -19.93
C ILE A 227 -12.25 -0.47 -20.48
N SER A 228 -13.24 -0.91 -19.68
CA SER A 228 -14.65 -0.66 -19.94
C SER A 228 -14.97 0.81 -19.69
N THR A 229 -15.62 1.46 -20.62
CA THR A 229 -16.17 2.82 -20.43
C THR A 229 -17.66 2.81 -20.14
N SER A 230 -18.27 1.60 -20.03
CA SER A 230 -19.65 1.51 -19.62
C SER A 230 -19.75 1.90 -18.14
N SER A 231 -20.17 3.12 -17.87
CA SER A 231 -20.68 3.48 -16.56
C SER A 231 -21.92 2.60 -16.34
N GLU A 232 -21.89 1.75 -15.29
CA GLU A 232 -23.13 1.17 -14.82
C GLU A 232 -24.12 2.30 -14.62
N ASP A 233 -25.24 2.18 -15.33
CA ASP A 233 -26.28 3.22 -15.43
C ASP A 233 -27.11 3.29 -14.14
N SER A 234 -26.41 3.52 -13.02
CA SER A 234 -27.10 3.87 -11.79
C SER A 234 -27.59 5.30 -11.97
N GLN A 235 -28.90 5.43 -12.22
CA GLN A 235 -29.54 6.73 -12.25
C GLN A 235 -29.16 7.50 -10.98
N PRO A 236 -28.57 8.69 -11.13
CA PRO A 236 -28.10 9.46 -10.00
C PRO A 236 -29.29 9.77 -9.09
N ARG A 237 -29.26 9.26 -7.85
CA ARG A 237 -30.26 9.55 -6.84
C ARG A 237 -29.68 10.50 -5.81
N ILE A 238 -30.49 11.45 -5.39
CA ILE A 238 -30.18 12.29 -4.24
C ILE A 238 -30.38 11.41 -3.00
N GLU A 239 -29.27 11.07 -2.34
CA GLU A 239 -29.27 10.38 -1.06
C GLU A 239 -29.08 11.41 0.05
N SER A 240 -29.88 11.33 1.10
CA SER A 240 -29.74 12.18 2.28
C SER A 240 -28.95 11.40 3.33
N ASP A 241 -27.63 11.46 3.25
CA ASP A 241 -26.76 10.81 4.22
C ASP A 241 -26.29 11.78 5.29
N ASP A 242 -26.34 11.36 6.55
CA ASP A 242 -25.75 12.10 7.66
C ASP A 242 -24.28 11.68 7.82
N ALA A 243 -23.36 12.60 7.52
CA ALA A 243 -21.93 12.38 7.66
C ALA A 243 -21.51 11.98 9.08
N ASN A 244 -22.22 12.50 10.12
CA ASN A 244 -21.93 12.13 11.51
C ASN A 244 -22.29 10.67 11.79
N ALA A 245 -23.44 10.20 11.29
CA ALA A 245 -23.86 8.81 11.45
C ALA A 245 -22.90 7.85 10.74
N ILE A 246 -22.43 8.21 9.54
CA ILE A 246 -21.41 7.44 8.79
C ILE A 246 -20.10 7.40 9.59
N TYR A 247 -19.64 8.54 10.12
CA TYR A 247 -18.43 8.62 10.93
C TYR A 247 -18.51 7.73 12.17
N ASP A 248 -19.59 7.80 12.94
CA ASP A 248 -19.78 7.01 14.16
C ASP A 248 -19.79 5.49 13.90
N SER A 249 -20.28 5.09 12.72
CA SER A 249 -20.23 3.70 12.28
C SER A 249 -18.84 3.30 11.81
N PHE A 250 -18.24 4.05 10.87
CA PHE A 250 -16.97 3.73 10.21
C PHE A 250 -15.79 3.77 11.17
N ARG A 251 -15.77 4.70 12.12
CA ARG A 251 -14.71 4.83 13.12
C ARG A 251 -14.42 3.54 13.88
N LYS A 252 -15.43 2.68 14.10
CA LYS A 252 -15.29 1.45 14.90
C LYS A 252 -14.46 0.36 14.21
N TRP A 253 -14.41 0.39 12.89
CA TRP A 253 -13.73 -0.62 12.09
C TRP A 253 -12.76 -0.05 11.06
N SER A 254 -12.63 1.27 10.98
CA SER A 254 -11.67 1.96 10.10
C SER A 254 -10.25 1.45 10.33
N PRO A 255 -9.58 0.89 9.31
CA PRO A 255 -8.21 0.41 9.46
C PRO A 255 -7.23 1.53 9.83
N GLU A 256 -7.49 2.77 9.41
CA GLU A 256 -6.67 3.94 9.74
C GLU A 256 -6.76 4.27 11.24
N VAL A 257 -7.98 4.30 11.79
CA VAL A 257 -8.21 4.55 13.23
C VAL A 257 -7.63 3.42 14.06
N LEU A 258 -7.92 2.16 13.72
CA LEU A 258 -7.39 1.00 14.45
C LEU A 258 -5.86 0.98 14.45
N THR A 259 -5.23 1.36 13.34
CA THR A 259 -3.76 1.47 13.26
C THR A 259 -3.24 2.58 14.20
N ALA A 260 -3.91 3.73 14.24
CA ALA A 260 -3.54 4.82 15.14
C ALA A 260 -3.73 4.45 16.62
N GLU A 261 -4.80 3.74 16.98
CA GLU A 261 -5.03 3.18 18.32
C GLU A 261 -3.93 2.19 18.72
N PHE A 262 -3.57 1.26 17.81
CA PHE A 262 -2.47 0.32 18.04
C PHE A 262 -1.14 1.04 18.24
N ASN A 263 -0.87 2.10 17.51
CA ASN A 263 0.36 2.89 17.67
C ASN A 263 0.41 3.58 19.03
N ALA A 264 -0.70 4.14 19.50
CA ALA A 264 -0.81 4.76 20.81
C ALA A 264 -0.62 3.74 21.96
N ASP A 265 -1.24 2.56 21.84
CA ASP A 265 -1.06 1.47 22.80
C ASP A 265 0.35 0.88 22.77
N ASN A 266 0.97 0.76 21.61
CA ASN A 266 2.36 0.33 21.45
C ASN A 266 3.33 1.27 22.18
N ALA A 267 3.18 2.58 22.00
CA ALA A 267 3.97 3.59 22.71
C ALA A 267 3.71 3.55 24.22
N LYS A 268 2.48 3.28 24.66
CA LYS A 268 2.14 3.07 26.07
C LYS A 268 2.87 1.87 26.67
N TYR A 269 2.95 0.75 25.96
CA TYR A 269 3.74 -0.40 26.42
C TYR A 269 5.23 -0.10 26.42
N ALA A 270 5.76 0.61 25.42
CA ALA A 270 7.15 1.06 25.41
C ALA A 270 7.48 1.90 26.65
N TYR A 271 6.62 2.85 27.00
CA TYR A 271 6.76 3.61 28.26
C TYR A 271 6.75 2.70 29.50
N LYS A 272 5.82 1.74 29.57
CA LYS A 272 5.74 0.80 30.71
C LYS A 272 7.01 -0.05 30.83
N ILE A 273 7.59 -0.48 29.71
CA ILE A 273 8.86 -1.23 29.67
C ILE A 273 10.02 -0.39 30.19
N GLN A 274 10.14 0.87 29.75
CA GLN A 274 11.20 1.75 30.27
C GLN A 274 11.03 2.05 31.77
N LYS A 275 9.79 2.25 32.21
CA LYS A 275 9.48 2.43 33.63
C LYS A 275 9.80 1.18 34.47
N ALA A 276 9.59 -0.01 33.93
CA ALA A 276 9.88 -1.28 34.57
C ALA A 276 11.37 -1.45 34.89
N LYS A 277 12.25 -0.95 34.03
CA LYS A 277 13.72 -0.98 34.24
C LYS A 277 14.18 -0.18 35.47
N MET A 278 13.33 0.62 36.06
CA MET A 278 13.60 1.35 37.29
C MET A 278 13.25 0.53 38.53
N LEU A 279 12.64 -0.64 38.37
CA LEU A 279 12.29 -1.57 39.46
C LEU A 279 13.40 -2.59 39.66
N PRO A 280 13.47 -3.23 40.85
CA PRO A 280 14.41 -4.31 41.07
C PRO A 280 14.24 -5.46 40.08
N THR A 281 15.35 -6.14 39.77
CA THR A 281 15.35 -7.36 38.95
C THR A 281 15.81 -8.55 39.77
N VAL A 282 15.20 -9.72 39.57
CA VAL A 282 15.56 -10.98 40.19
C VAL A 282 15.91 -11.97 39.10
N THR A 283 17.16 -12.40 39.07
CA THR A 283 17.68 -13.35 38.09
C THR A 283 18.15 -14.61 38.79
N PHE A 284 17.73 -15.75 38.28
CA PHE A 284 18.23 -17.07 38.66
C PHE A 284 19.23 -17.52 37.61
N SER A 285 20.40 -17.98 38.06
CA SER A 285 21.45 -18.56 37.21
C SER A 285 21.95 -19.86 37.82
N GLY A 286 22.28 -20.83 36.99
CA GLY A 286 22.90 -22.06 37.43
C GLY A 286 23.73 -22.64 36.31
N GLY A 287 24.80 -23.33 36.66
CA GLY A 287 25.69 -23.86 35.64
C GLY A 287 26.67 -24.92 36.15
N ILE A 288 27.34 -25.53 35.22
CA ILE A 288 28.43 -26.47 35.43
C ILE A 288 29.68 -25.85 34.82
N THR A 289 30.76 -25.84 35.56
CA THR A 289 32.06 -25.29 35.15
C THR A 289 33.13 -26.34 35.27
N THR A 290 34.15 -26.27 34.43
CA THR A 290 35.38 -27.03 34.58
C THR A 290 36.52 -26.30 33.89
N ASN A 291 37.75 -26.58 34.29
CA ASN A 291 38.91 -25.94 33.72
C ASN A 291 40.07 -26.89 33.55
N TYR A 292 40.94 -26.58 32.62
CA TYR A 292 42.26 -27.17 32.44
C TYR A 292 43.30 -26.07 32.62
N TYR A 293 44.28 -26.34 33.46
CA TYR A 293 45.39 -25.44 33.77
C TYR A 293 46.71 -26.08 33.47
N LYS A 294 47.66 -25.36 32.89
CA LYS A 294 49.02 -25.81 32.67
C LYS A 294 50.00 -24.64 32.82
N ASP A 295 50.99 -24.81 33.72
CA ASP A 295 52.15 -23.92 33.78
C ASP A 295 53.19 -24.33 32.75
N LEU A 296 53.46 -23.53 31.75
CA LEU A 296 54.40 -23.78 30.67
C LEU A 296 55.83 -23.40 31.05
N SER A 297 56.03 -22.73 32.20
CA SER A 297 57.35 -22.32 32.69
C SER A 297 58.05 -23.42 33.49
N GLN A 298 57.34 -24.41 33.97
CA GLN A 298 57.85 -25.52 34.79
C GLN A 298 57.89 -26.82 33.96
N LYS A 299 58.96 -27.57 34.11
CA LYS A 299 59.08 -28.95 33.54
C LYS A 299 58.61 -29.93 34.61
N GLY A 300 57.29 -30.15 34.72
CA GLY A 300 56.69 -31.11 35.63
C GLY A 300 55.74 -32.05 34.90
N GLU A 301 55.41 -33.20 35.54
CA GLU A 301 54.27 -34.02 35.10
C GLU A 301 52.97 -33.32 35.56
N TYR A 302 52.21 -32.86 34.61
CA TYR A 302 50.88 -32.30 34.89
C TYR A 302 49.82 -33.38 34.72
N GLU A 303 48.75 -33.27 35.53
CA GLU A 303 47.60 -34.14 35.29
C GLU A 303 47.10 -34.01 33.84
N PRO A 304 46.82 -35.16 33.20
CA PRO A 304 46.30 -35.16 31.82
C PRO A 304 45.03 -34.31 31.70
N PHE A 305 44.81 -33.74 30.54
CA PHE A 305 43.63 -32.90 30.24
C PHE A 305 42.34 -33.57 30.70
N HIS A 306 42.15 -34.87 30.39
CA HIS A 306 40.92 -35.58 30.77
C HIS A 306 40.73 -35.66 32.28
N SER A 307 41.80 -35.88 33.06
CA SER A 307 41.77 -35.96 34.49
C SER A 307 41.37 -34.60 35.11
N GLN A 308 42.01 -33.52 34.66
CA GLN A 308 41.68 -32.17 35.17
C GLN A 308 40.23 -31.77 34.84
N ILE A 309 39.74 -32.01 33.61
CA ILE A 309 38.36 -31.71 33.24
C ILE A 309 37.35 -32.43 34.12
N HIS A 310 37.65 -33.68 34.52
CA HIS A 310 36.78 -34.45 35.37
C HIS A 310 36.89 -34.01 36.85
N ASN A 311 38.13 -33.80 37.34
CA ASN A 311 38.37 -33.48 38.75
C ASN A 311 38.01 -32.02 39.11
N ASN A 312 38.08 -31.08 38.14
CA ASN A 312 37.81 -29.67 38.36
C ASN A 312 36.33 -29.28 38.09
N GLN A 313 35.46 -30.29 37.93
CA GLN A 313 34.04 -30.03 37.70
C GLN A 313 33.42 -29.40 38.96
N GLY A 314 32.78 -28.26 38.75
CA GLY A 314 32.02 -27.53 39.77
C GLY A 314 30.61 -27.20 39.28
N GLU A 315 29.67 -27.19 40.22
CA GLU A 315 28.28 -26.81 39.96
C GLU A 315 27.95 -25.58 40.83
N TYR A 316 27.13 -24.71 40.28
CA TYR A 316 26.69 -23.54 41.06
C TYR A 316 25.22 -23.19 40.75
N VAL A 317 24.58 -22.56 41.75
CA VAL A 317 23.27 -21.93 41.66
C VAL A 317 23.34 -20.57 42.30
N VAL A 318 22.87 -19.53 41.60
CA VAL A 318 22.94 -18.15 42.09
C VAL A 318 21.56 -17.49 41.89
N LEU A 319 21.07 -16.82 42.93
CA LEU A 319 19.94 -15.92 42.86
C LEU A 319 20.46 -14.50 43.06
N THR A 320 20.35 -13.68 42.01
CA THR A 320 20.80 -12.29 42.02
C THR A 320 19.61 -11.35 42.09
N VAL A 321 19.63 -10.43 43.09
CA VAL A 321 18.66 -9.33 43.18
C VAL A 321 19.41 -8.02 42.96
N SER A 322 19.04 -7.29 41.88
CA SER A 322 19.69 -6.03 41.52
C SER A 322 18.74 -4.85 41.69
N PHE A 323 19.20 -3.80 42.33
CA PHE A 323 18.44 -2.57 42.56
C PHE A 323 19.09 -1.40 41.82
N PRO A 324 18.44 -0.76 40.84
CA PRO A 324 18.93 0.43 40.14
C PRO A 324 18.72 1.68 41.02
N LEU A 325 19.62 1.92 42.01
CA LEU A 325 19.44 3.01 43.00
C LEU A 325 19.61 4.41 42.38
N PHE A 326 20.61 4.61 41.52
CA PHE A 326 20.87 5.89 40.88
C PHE A 326 21.36 5.69 39.46
N MET A 327 20.41 5.72 38.50
CA MET A 327 20.70 5.61 37.07
C MET A 327 19.92 6.70 36.29
N PRO A 328 20.48 7.93 36.17
CA PRO A 328 19.80 9.05 35.51
C PRO A 328 19.35 8.74 34.05
N SER A 329 20.10 7.88 33.37
CA SER A 329 19.75 7.44 31.99
C SER A 329 18.39 6.73 31.93
N LEU A 330 18.05 5.93 32.97
CA LEU A 330 16.75 5.24 33.01
C LEU A 330 15.60 6.24 33.21
N TRP A 331 15.80 7.27 34.00
CA TRP A 331 14.80 8.32 34.20
C TRP A 331 14.60 9.12 32.92
N HIS A 332 15.69 9.43 32.20
CA HIS A 332 15.61 10.12 30.92
C HIS A 332 14.84 9.27 29.90
N SER A 333 15.21 7.99 29.71
CA SER A 333 14.54 7.08 28.77
C SER A 333 13.05 6.88 29.12
N ALA A 334 12.69 6.84 30.41
CA ALA A 334 11.29 6.75 30.80
C ALA A 334 10.50 8.05 30.48
N ARG A 335 11.13 9.23 30.65
CA ARG A 335 10.51 10.51 30.29
C ARG A 335 10.34 10.63 28.77
N GLU A 336 11.35 10.26 28.00
CA GLU A 336 11.32 10.25 26.55
C GLU A 336 10.19 9.35 26.05
N ALA A 337 10.12 8.11 26.49
CA ALA A 337 9.06 7.18 26.13
C ALA A 337 7.65 7.68 26.55
N ARG A 338 7.55 8.43 27.67
CA ARG A 338 6.30 9.08 28.06
C ARG A 338 5.91 10.18 27.07
N SER A 339 6.88 10.98 26.65
CA SER A 339 6.64 12.05 25.67
C SER A 339 6.22 11.48 24.30
N ASP A 340 6.83 10.38 23.87
CA ASP A 340 6.45 9.65 22.67
C ASP A 340 5.03 9.10 22.75
N TRP A 341 4.65 8.54 23.90
CA TRP A 341 3.27 8.10 24.11
C TRP A 341 2.29 9.28 24.06
N GLN A 342 2.60 10.43 24.70
CA GLN A 342 1.77 11.64 24.60
C GLN A 342 1.64 12.12 23.14
N LYS A 343 2.74 12.11 22.39
CA LYS A 343 2.74 12.46 20.96
C LYS A 343 1.81 11.55 20.15
N THR A 344 1.89 10.23 20.37
CA THR A 344 1.01 9.28 19.65
C THR A 344 -0.46 9.44 20.02
N GLN A 345 -0.78 9.86 21.27
CA GLN A 345 -2.16 10.20 21.65
C GLN A 345 -2.68 11.44 20.92
N ILE A 346 -1.82 12.46 20.73
CA ILE A 346 -2.19 13.65 19.94
C ILE A 346 -2.45 13.23 18.49
N THR A 347 -1.56 12.42 17.90
CA THR A 347 -1.74 11.90 16.53
C THR A 347 -3.03 11.07 16.39
N LEU A 348 -3.39 10.28 17.39
CA LEU A 348 -4.67 9.55 17.39
C LEU A 348 -5.87 10.52 17.33
N ASN A 349 -5.84 11.59 18.13
CA ASN A 349 -6.90 12.59 18.09
C ASN A 349 -6.94 13.37 16.75
N GLU A 350 -5.78 13.59 16.13
CA GLU A 350 -5.69 14.16 14.79
C GLU A 350 -6.30 13.21 13.75
N THR A 351 -6.02 11.90 13.85
CA THR A 351 -6.60 10.88 12.97
C THR A 351 -8.14 10.86 13.08
N PHE A 352 -8.69 10.97 14.27
CA PHE A 352 -10.15 11.06 14.45
C PHE A 352 -10.75 12.28 13.76
N ARG A 353 -10.13 13.45 13.93
CA ARG A 353 -10.60 14.68 13.29
C ARG A 353 -10.50 14.59 11.77
N LYS A 354 -9.34 14.14 11.28
CA LYS A 354 -9.10 13.97 9.85
C LYS A 354 -10.14 13.03 9.22
N LEU A 355 -10.39 11.88 9.85
CA LEU A 355 -11.40 10.93 9.34
C LEU A 355 -12.79 11.56 9.29
N HIS A 356 -13.17 12.34 10.31
CA HIS A 356 -14.45 13.05 10.32
C HIS A 356 -14.53 14.05 9.16
N ASP A 357 -13.47 14.83 8.94
CA ASP A 357 -13.40 15.82 7.89
C ASP A 357 -13.41 15.16 6.49
N ASP A 358 -12.67 14.05 6.31
CA ASP A 358 -12.62 13.30 5.06
C ASP A 358 -14.00 12.73 4.69
N ILE A 359 -14.74 12.19 5.66
CA ILE A 359 -16.11 11.69 5.45
C ILE A 359 -17.05 12.83 5.12
N ALA A 360 -16.99 13.94 5.88
CA ALA A 360 -17.84 15.11 5.64
C ALA A 360 -17.59 15.70 4.24
N MET A 361 -16.33 15.82 3.84
CA MET A 361 -15.95 16.24 2.48
C MET A 361 -16.45 15.27 1.42
N ALA A 362 -16.28 13.96 1.62
CA ALA A 362 -16.71 12.97 0.64
C ALA A 362 -18.23 13.01 0.39
N VAL A 363 -19.04 13.17 1.45
CA VAL A 363 -20.49 13.31 1.34
C VAL A 363 -20.85 14.64 0.66
N ALA A 364 -20.24 15.76 1.07
CA ALA A 364 -20.47 17.06 0.47
C ALA A 364 -20.08 17.10 -1.01
N ASP A 365 -18.94 16.52 -1.36
CA ASP A 365 -18.45 16.42 -2.75
C ASP A 365 -19.39 15.56 -3.62
N ARG A 366 -19.81 14.40 -3.12
CA ARG A 366 -20.77 13.54 -3.83
C ARG A 366 -22.05 14.31 -4.16
N ASP A 367 -22.62 14.99 -3.17
CA ASP A 367 -23.88 15.73 -3.33
C ASP A 367 -23.68 16.98 -4.21
N GLY A 368 -22.52 17.61 -4.11
CA GLY A 368 -22.12 18.74 -4.94
C GLY A 368 -22.02 18.33 -6.40
N TYR A 369 -21.19 17.29 -6.69
CA TYR A 369 -21.03 16.79 -8.06
C TYR A 369 -22.32 16.24 -8.65
N LEU A 370 -23.22 15.65 -7.85
CA LEU A 370 -24.54 15.26 -8.32
C LEU A 370 -25.38 16.45 -8.79
N LYS A 371 -25.42 17.53 -8.01
CA LYS A 371 -26.15 18.75 -8.38
C LYS A 371 -25.56 19.38 -9.64
N GLU A 372 -24.23 19.49 -9.72
CA GLU A 372 -23.51 20.00 -10.89
C GLU A 372 -23.76 19.13 -12.12
N LEU A 373 -23.73 17.81 -11.98
CA LEU A 373 -24.04 16.85 -13.04
C LEU A 373 -25.43 17.07 -13.63
N LEU A 374 -26.45 17.22 -12.77
CA LEU A 374 -27.84 17.46 -13.21
C LEU A 374 -28.00 18.82 -13.93
N GLN A 375 -27.30 19.85 -13.45
CA GLN A 375 -27.29 21.17 -14.11
C GLN A 375 -26.54 21.11 -15.44
N MET A 376 -25.40 20.42 -15.48
CA MET A 376 -24.59 20.31 -16.69
C MET A 376 -25.29 19.48 -17.77
N ARG A 377 -26.05 18.43 -17.42
CA ARG A 377 -26.91 17.70 -18.37
C ARG A 377 -27.92 18.66 -19.06
N ARG A 378 -28.56 19.56 -18.31
CA ARG A 378 -29.48 20.57 -18.88
C ARG A 378 -28.73 21.55 -19.78
N LYS A 379 -27.54 21.99 -19.34
CA LYS A 379 -26.72 22.92 -20.15
C LYS A 379 -26.30 22.28 -21.46
N VAL A 380 -25.80 21.04 -21.48
CA VAL A 380 -25.41 20.30 -22.68
C VAL A 380 -26.61 20.14 -23.64
N ALA A 381 -27.81 19.85 -23.10
CA ALA A 381 -29.02 19.77 -23.93
C ALA A 381 -29.33 21.10 -24.63
N SER A 382 -29.24 22.22 -23.88
CA SER A 382 -29.47 23.55 -24.45
C SER A 382 -28.38 23.96 -25.46
N ASP A 383 -27.11 23.72 -25.13
CA ASP A 383 -25.97 24.04 -26.01
C ASP A 383 -26.02 23.18 -27.29
N SER A 384 -26.50 21.92 -27.21
CA SER A 384 -26.69 21.07 -28.40
C SER A 384 -27.73 21.63 -29.36
N VAL A 385 -28.85 22.10 -28.83
CA VAL A 385 -29.88 22.77 -29.65
C VAL A 385 -29.36 24.08 -30.25
N ALA A 386 -28.65 24.89 -29.43
CA ALA A 386 -28.07 26.14 -29.89
C ALA A 386 -27.05 25.92 -31.03
N CYS A 387 -26.16 24.94 -30.88
CA CYS A 387 -25.17 24.59 -31.88
C CYS A 387 -25.83 24.09 -33.19
N LEU A 388 -26.86 23.24 -33.07
CA LEU A 388 -27.62 22.77 -34.24
C LEU A 388 -28.27 23.92 -34.98
N LEU A 389 -28.89 24.87 -34.30
CA LEU A 389 -29.52 26.06 -34.92
C LEU A 389 -28.47 26.99 -35.52
N SER A 390 -27.34 27.18 -34.88
CA SER A 390 -26.22 27.97 -35.42
C SER A 390 -25.66 27.32 -36.68
N ARG A 391 -25.55 26.02 -36.75
CA ARG A 391 -25.13 25.27 -37.94
C ARG A 391 -26.10 25.50 -39.11
N ARG A 392 -27.41 25.42 -38.88
CA ARG A 392 -28.45 25.71 -39.91
C ARG A 392 -28.38 27.14 -40.41
N LYS A 393 -28.30 28.14 -39.50
CA LYS A 393 -28.17 29.55 -39.90
C LYS A 393 -26.90 29.81 -40.70
N TYR A 394 -25.79 29.17 -40.36
CA TYR A 394 -24.55 29.28 -41.14
C TYR A 394 -24.72 28.70 -42.57
N GLU A 395 -25.40 27.56 -42.69
CA GLU A 395 -25.70 26.92 -43.98
C GLU A 395 -26.58 27.80 -44.87
N GLU A 396 -27.47 28.57 -44.26
CA GLU A 396 -28.34 29.54 -44.98
C GLU A 396 -27.66 30.91 -45.19
N GLY A 397 -26.38 31.06 -44.83
CA GLY A 397 -25.63 32.29 -44.99
C GLY A 397 -25.95 33.40 -43.96
N MET A 398 -26.77 33.09 -42.95
CA MET A 398 -27.25 34.08 -41.94
C MET A 398 -26.35 34.17 -40.71
N LEU A 399 -25.29 33.40 -40.63
CA LEU A 399 -24.38 33.40 -39.47
C LEU A 399 -22.91 33.38 -39.96
N SER A 400 -22.04 34.05 -39.21
CA SER A 400 -20.61 34.06 -39.51
C SER A 400 -19.94 32.74 -39.13
N THR A 401 -18.81 32.43 -39.77
CA THR A 401 -17.95 31.28 -39.42
C THR A 401 -17.48 31.35 -37.97
N PHE A 402 -17.17 32.55 -37.47
CA PHE A 402 -16.73 32.77 -36.10
C PHE A 402 -17.81 32.43 -35.08
N ASP A 403 -19.07 32.83 -35.32
CA ASP A 403 -20.18 32.56 -34.38
C ASP A 403 -20.53 31.07 -34.35
N LEU A 404 -20.45 30.38 -35.49
CA LEU A 404 -20.61 28.93 -35.53
C LEU A 404 -19.53 28.22 -34.74
N HIS A 405 -18.26 28.61 -34.95
CA HIS A 405 -17.14 28.07 -34.19
C HIS A 405 -17.33 28.27 -32.68
N THR A 406 -17.69 29.47 -32.25
CA THR A 406 -17.94 29.78 -30.85
C THR A 406 -19.03 28.89 -30.23
N SER A 407 -20.13 28.67 -30.95
CA SER A 407 -21.23 27.81 -30.53
C SER A 407 -20.80 26.34 -30.41
N ALA A 408 -20.02 25.83 -31.39
CA ALA A 408 -19.48 24.47 -31.37
C ALA A 408 -18.46 24.26 -30.21
N GLN A 409 -17.62 25.25 -29.97
CA GLN A 409 -16.64 25.21 -28.85
C GLN A 409 -17.34 25.24 -27.50
N THR A 410 -18.40 26.01 -27.33
CA THR A 410 -19.24 26.05 -26.12
C THR A 410 -19.85 24.67 -25.83
N LEU A 411 -20.41 24.01 -26.85
CA LEU A 411 -20.95 22.66 -26.74
C LEU A 411 -19.87 21.63 -26.34
N LEU A 412 -18.71 21.65 -27.00
CA LEU A 412 -17.59 20.75 -26.68
C LEU A 412 -17.16 20.92 -25.20
N GLN A 413 -16.95 22.17 -24.76
CA GLN A 413 -16.56 22.45 -23.39
C GLN A 413 -17.62 21.97 -22.39
N SER A 414 -18.90 22.13 -22.69
CA SER A 414 -20.00 21.65 -21.85
C SER A 414 -20.04 20.13 -21.76
N ARG A 415 -19.78 19.41 -22.86
CA ARG A 415 -19.71 17.95 -22.89
C ARG A 415 -18.50 17.42 -22.10
N ILE A 416 -17.33 18.05 -22.24
CA ILE A 416 -16.13 17.72 -21.47
C ILE A 416 -16.38 17.90 -19.98
N THR A 417 -16.98 19.02 -19.58
CA THR A 417 -17.33 19.30 -18.18
C THR A 417 -18.35 18.29 -17.65
N LEU A 418 -19.35 17.92 -18.47
CA LEU A 418 -20.32 16.88 -18.09
C LEU A 418 -19.64 15.54 -17.79
N LEU A 419 -18.73 15.10 -18.65
CA LEU A 419 -17.95 13.87 -18.43
C LEU A 419 -17.13 13.95 -17.14
N GLN A 420 -16.49 15.08 -16.88
CA GLN A 420 -15.73 15.29 -15.65
C GLN A 420 -16.63 15.15 -14.43
N MET A 421 -17.79 15.80 -14.42
CA MET A 421 -18.74 15.71 -13.30
C MET A 421 -19.28 14.28 -13.12
N GLN A 422 -19.52 13.54 -14.20
CA GLN A 422 -19.91 12.13 -14.13
C GLN A 422 -18.85 11.26 -13.46
N MET A 423 -17.57 11.42 -13.85
CA MET A 423 -16.46 10.65 -13.29
C MET A 423 -16.20 11.00 -11.84
N MET A 424 -16.26 12.29 -11.48
CA MET A 424 -16.09 12.74 -10.09
C MET A 424 -17.24 12.27 -9.19
N TYR A 425 -18.47 12.32 -9.67
CA TYR A 425 -19.61 11.76 -8.94
C TYR A 425 -19.45 10.27 -8.66
N LEU A 426 -19.06 9.49 -9.69
CA LEU A 426 -18.83 8.05 -9.55
C LEU A 426 -17.76 7.73 -8.50
N LEU A 427 -16.62 8.45 -8.56
CA LEU A 427 -15.52 8.31 -7.63
C LEU A 427 -15.98 8.60 -6.18
N LYS A 428 -16.64 9.74 -5.98
CA LYS A 428 -17.08 10.17 -4.64
C LYS A 428 -18.22 9.30 -4.09
N LYS A 429 -19.11 8.81 -4.96
CA LYS A 429 -20.14 7.84 -4.57
C LYS A 429 -19.50 6.55 -4.05
N LYS A 430 -18.59 5.93 -4.79
CA LYS A 430 -17.89 4.70 -4.37
C LYS A 430 -17.13 4.90 -3.06
N LEU A 431 -16.54 6.08 -2.84
CA LEU A 431 -15.85 6.42 -1.60
C LEU A 431 -16.83 6.56 -0.41
N VAL A 432 -18.00 7.19 -0.60
CA VAL A 432 -19.04 7.27 0.44
C VAL A 432 -19.61 5.89 0.75
N ASP A 433 -19.84 5.05 -0.26
CA ASP A 433 -20.31 3.67 -0.08
C ASP A 433 -19.31 2.85 0.74
N TYR A 434 -18.00 3.03 0.51
CA TYR A 434 -16.94 2.45 1.36
C TYR A 434 -17.04 2.93 2.82
N TYR A 435 -17.24 4.23 3.06
CA TYR A 435 -17.42 4.75 4.42
C TYR A 435 -18.72 4.26 5.09
N LYS A 436 -19.74 3.90 4.30
CA LYS A 436 -20.96 3.24 4.81
C LYS A 436 -20.75 1.76 5.17
N GLY A 437 -19.63 1.16 4.76
CA GLY A 437 -19.26 -0.23 5.07
C GLY A 437 -19.36 -1.19 3.88
N GLU A 438 -19.58 -0.69 2.68
CA GLU A 438 -19.49 -1.52 1.48
C GLU A 438 -18.01 -1.77 1.15
N PRO A 439 -17.59 -3.02 0.91
CA PRO A 439 -16.21 -3.31 0.56
C PRO A 439 -15.87 -2.69 -0.80
N LEU A 440 -14.70 -2.04 -0.91
CA LEU A 440 -14.22 -1.48 -2.18
C LEU A 440 -14.06 -2.55 -3.26
N ILE A 441 -13.68 -3.76 -2.86
CA ILE A 441 -13.51 -4.91 -3.75
C ILE A 441 -14.58 -5.92 -3.38
N ALA A 442 -15.49 -6.20 -4.32
CA ALA A 442 -16.47 -7.26 -4.14
C ALA A 442 -15.74 -8.61 -3.99
N ALA A 443 -16.02 -9.34 -2.91
CA ALA A 443 -15.52 -10.68 -2.77
C ALA A 443 -16.03 -11.51 -3.96
N ARG A 444 -15.13 -11.88 -4.88
CA ARG A 444 -15.50 -12.80 -5.97
C ARG A 444 -15.97 -14.08 -5.32
N GLU A 445 -17.26 -14.40 -5.45
CA GLU A 445 -17.71 -15.76 -5.20
C GLU A 445 -16.80 -16.69 -5.99
N GLN A 446 -16.04 -17.53 -5.27
CA GLN A 446 -15.21 -18.55 -5.91
C GLN A 446 -16.16 -19.43 -6.72
N LYS A 447 -16.34 -19.09 -8.01
CA LYS A 447 -16.92 -20.04 -8.97
C LYS A 447 -15.96 -21.24 -8.95
N GLY A 448 -16.46 -22.31 -8.38
CA GLY A 448 -15.75 -23.55 -8.10
C GLY A 448 -14.95 -24.02 -9.32
N ARG A 449 -13.73 -24.43 -8.99
CA ARG A 449 -12.96 -25.35 -9.81
C ARG A 449 -13.48 -26.75 -9.66
#